data_35b91a5149cc90c24afaa1d22d4b7616
#
_entry.id   35b91a5149cc90c24afaa1d22d4b7616
#
_cell.length_a   1.000
_cell.length_b   1.000
_cell.length_c   1.000
_cell.angle_alpha   90.00
_cell.angle_beta   90.00
_cell.angle_gamma   90.00
#
_symmetry.space_group_name_H-M   'P 1'
#
loop_
_entity.id
_entity.type
_entity.pdbx_description
1 polymer ?
#
loop_
_entity_poly.entity_id
_entity_poly.type
_entity_poly.pdbx_seq_one_letter_code
_entity_poly.pdbx_strand_id
1 'polypeptide(L)'
;MLKSLEELVSIIRDRKNSNPEKSYTSKLLNDKKMTVAKVKEELKELIEAIQKNDNQIHEAADVLYHLLVLLEVSGIKIEDVMQELKNRQNGIQQE
;
A
#
# COMPACT_ATOMS: atom_id res chain seq x y z
N MET A 1 7.27 -3.48 15.81
CA MET A 1 7.29 -2.26 14.98
C MET A 1 6.45 -2.39 13.72
N LEU A 2 6.62 -3.47 12.95
CA LEU A 2 5.83 -3.65 11.73
C LEU A 2 4.42 -4.21 11.98
N LYS A 3 4.04 -4.36 13.23
CA LYS A 3 2.70 -4.81 13.61
C LYS A 3 1.59 -3.88 13.06
N SER A 4 1.86 -2.58 13.03
CA SER A 4 0.92 -1.60 12.46
C SER A 4 0.60 -1.90 11.00
N LEU A 5 1.59 -2.39 10.26
CA LEU A 5 1.39 -2.76 8.86
C LEU A 5 0.47 -3.98 8.73
N GLU A 6 0.68 -4.99 9.59
CA GLU A 6 -0.19 -6.17 9.63
C GLU A 6 -1.63 -5.80 10.00
N GLU A 7 -1.79 -4.90 10.97
CA GLU A 7 -3.10 -4.41 11.37
C GLU A 7 -3.79 -3.67 10.22
N LEU A 8 -3.04 -2.86 9.48
CA LEU A 8 -3.58 -2.13 8.33
C LEU A 8 -4.07 -3.10 7.25
N VAL A 9 -3.30 -4.16 6.97
CA VAL A 9 -3.72 -5.18 5.99
C VAL A 9 -5.06 -5.81 6.41
N SER A 10 -5.22 -6.14 7.70
CA SER A 10 -6.47 -6.70 8.22
C SER A 10 -7.64 -5.72 8.06
N ILE A 11 -7.41 -4.44 8.35
CA ILE A 11 -8.44 -3.40 8.21
C ILE A 11 -8.86 -3.28 6.74
N ILE A 12 -7.90 -3.26 5.82
CA ILE A 12 -8.19 -3.16 4.38
C ILE A 12 -9.05 -4.35 3.94
N ARG A 13 -8.72 -5.56 4.37
CA ARG A 13 -9.50 -6.76 4.03
C ARG A 13 -10.92 -6.69 4.55
N ASP A 14 -11.10 -6.17 5.75
CA ASP A 14 -12.44 -5.99 6.34
C ASP A 14 -13.29 -5.02 5.54
N ARG A 15 -12.70 -3.99 4.96
CA ARG A 15 -13.43 -2.95 4.24
C ARG A 15 -14.04 -3.42 2.92
N LYS A 16 -13.67 -4.61 2.44
CA LYS A 16 -14.32 -5.20 1.26
C LYS A 16 -15.83 -5.30 1.42
N ASN A 17 -16.31 -5.51 2.65
CA ASN A 17 -17.72 -5.68 2.96
C ASN A 17 -18.37 -4.38 3.44
N SER A 18 -17.65 -3.27 3.44
CA SER A 18 -18.16 -1.99 3.88
C SER A 18 -18.81 -1.23 2.73
N ASN A 19 -19.66 -0.25 3.10
CA ASN A 19 -20.31 0.59 2.10
C ASN A 19 -19.32 1.59 1.49
N PRO A 20 -19.12 1.58 0.15
CA PRO A 20 -18.19 2.52 -0.51
C PRO A 20 -18.53 4.00 -0.25
N GLU A 21 -19.78 4.33 0.04
CA GLU A 21 -20.16 5.71 0.35
C GLU A 21 -19.68 6.16 1.73
N LYS A 22 -19.40 5.21 2.63
CA LYS A 22 -19.01 5.50 4.01
C LYS A 22 -17.55 5.22 4.30
N SER A 23 -16.86 4.53 3.40
CA SER A 23 -15.46 4.13 3.61
C SER A 23 -14.65 4.42 2.35
N TYR A 24 -13.63 5.27 2.50
CA TYR A 24 -12.70 5.57 1.41
C TYR A 24 -12.00 4.28 0.93
N THR A 25 -11.57 3.43 1.87
CA THR A 25 -10.93 2.16 1.52
C THR A 25 -11.86 1.27 0.71
N SER A 26 -13.12 1.17 1.12
CA SER A 26 -14.10 0.39 0.37
C SER A 26 -14.32 0.95 -1.03
N LYS A 27 -14.33 2.28 -1.16
CA LYS A 27 -14.46 2.93 -2.46
C LYS A 27 -13.29 2.55 -3.38
N LEU A 28 -12.07 2.58 -2.86
CA LEU A 28 -10.89 2.17 -3.62
C LEU A 28 -10.94 0.69 -4.00
N LEU A 29 -11.38 -0.17 -3.10
CA LEU A 29 -11.49 -1.61 -3.35
C LEU A 29 -12.53 -1.94 -4.43
N ASN A 30 -13.46 -1.03 -4.69
CA ASN A 30 -14.47 -1.18 -5.72
C ASN A 30 -14.13 -0.42 -7.01
N ASP A 31 -12.95 0.20 -7.08
CA ASP A 31 -12.53 0.97 -8.25
C ASP A 31 -11.03 0.83 -8.44
N LYS A 32 -10.61 -0.26 -9.08
CA LYS A 32 -9.20 -0.56 -9.32
C LYS A 32 -8.51 0.54 -10.12
N LYS A 33 -9.20 1.08 -11.12
CA LYS A 33 -8.64 2.13 -11.99
C LYS A 33 -8.31 3.38 -11.18
N MET A 34 -9.20 3.78 -10.28
CA MET A 34 -8.96 4.89 -9.38
C MET A 34 -7.80 4.61 -8.44
N THR A 35 -7.72 3.37 -7.93
CA THR A 35 -6.64 2.97 -7.02
C THR A 35 -5.29 3.03 -7.71
N VAL A 36 -5.19 2.58 -8.97
CA VAL A 36 -3.97 2.71 -9.76
C VAL A 36 -3.55 4.17 -9.90
N ALA A 37 -4.51 5.05 -10.24
CA ALA A 37 -4.23 6.48 -10.37
C ALA A 37 -3.73 7.09 -9.06
N LYS A 38 -4.32 6.68 -7.94
CA LYS A 38 -3.90 7.15 -6.62
C LYS A 38 -2.49 6.70 -6.26
N VAL A 39 -2.13 5.45 -6.54
CA VAL A 39 -0.76 4.98 -6.28
C VAL A 39 0.26 5.81 -7.06
N LYS A 40 -0.02 6.09 -8.32
CA LYS A 40 0.87 6.91 -9.15
C LYS A 40 1.01 8.33 -8.59
N GLU A 41 -0.11 8.93 -8.18
CA GLU A 41 -0.14 10.28 -7.62
C GLU A 41 0.65 10.34 -6.30
N GLU A 42 0.39 9.40 -5.38
CA GLU A 42 1.05 9.38 -4.08
C GLU A 42 2.55 9.11 -4.20
N LEU A 43 2.95 8.25 -5.12
CA LEU A 43 4.37 7.98 -5.35
C LEU A 43 5.09 9.23 -5.85
N LYS A 44 4.47 9.98 -6.76
CA LYS A 44 5.02 11.24 -7.25
C LYS A 44 5.19 12.24 -6.11
N GLU A 45 4.17 12.35 -5.24
CA GLU A 45 4.21 13.25 -4.09
C GLU A 45 5.31 12.86 -3.11
N LEU A 46 5.53 11.56 -2.89
CA LEU A 46 6.61 11.09 -2.03
C LEU A 46 7.97 11.49 -2.58
N ILE A 47 8.17 11.27 -3.88
CA ILE A 47 9.45 11.64 -4.53
C ILE A 47 9.70 13.13 -4.39
N GLU A 48 8.69 13.98 -4.63
CA GLU A 48 8.80 15.42 -4.46
C GLU A 48 9.11 15.81 -3.02
N ALA A 49 8.46 15.14 -2.06
CA ALA A 49 8.68 15.39 -0.63
C ALA A 49 10.13 15.06 -0.23
N ILE A 50 10.67 13.97 -0.75
CA ILE A 50 12.06 13.57 -0.49
C ILE A 50 13.02 14.61 -1.09
N GLN A 51 12.77 15.07 -2.31
CA GLN A 51 13.61 16.07 -2.98
C GLN A 51 13.60 17.40 -2.23
N LYS A 52 12.47 17.77 -1.65
CA LYS A 52 12.32 19.01 -0.90
C LYS A 52 12.68 18.86 0.59
N ASN A 53 12.91 17.63 1.02
CA ASN A 53 13.16 17.26 2.43
C ASN A 53 12.05 17.77 3.35
N ASP A 54 10.79 17.57 2.94
CA ASP A 54 9.62 18.05 3.67
C ASP A 54 8.48 17.04 3.56
N ASN A 55 7.78 16.80 4.68
CA ASN A 55 6.57 15.99 4.75
C ASN A 55 6.76 14.54 4.27
N GLN A 56 7.96 14.03 4.34
CA GLN A 56 8.34 12.73 3.78
C GLN A 56 7.62 11.55 4.44
N ILE A 57 7.48 11.58 5.76
CA ILE A 57 6.86 10.50 6.51
C ILE A 57 5.38 10.38 6.15
N HIS A 58 4.68 11.53 6.07
CA HIS A 58 3.29 11.57 5.68
C HIS A 58 3.08 10.97 4.28
N GLU A 59 3.90 11.40 3.33
CA GLU A 59 3.78 10.94 1.95
C GLU A 59 4.17 9.46 1.81
N ALA A 60 5.16 8.99 2.58
CA ALA A 60 5.52 7.57 2.59
C ALA A 60 4.36 6.71 3.12
N ALA A 61 3.67 7.19 4.16
CA ALA A 61 2.51 6.49 4.71
C ALA A 61 1.39 6.40 3.68
N ASP A 62 1.13 7.48 2.94
CA ASP A 62 0.12 7.50 1.87
C ASP A 62 0.45 6.49 0.77
N VAL A 63 1.71 6.40 0.36
CA VAL A 63 2.13 5.43 -0.66
C VAL A 63 1.90 4.00 -0.17
N LEU A 64 2.35 3.68 1.04
CA LEU A 64 2.19 2.32 1.59
C LEU A 64 0.72 1.94 1.70
N TYR A 65 -0.12 2.85 2.19
CA TYR A 65 -1.54 2.61 2.31
C TYR A 65 -2.18 2.29 0.94
N HIS A 66 -1.98 3.16 -0.03
CA HIS A 66 -2.60 2.99 -1.35
C HIS A 66 -2.03 1.77 -2.09
N LEU A 67 -0.74 1.48 -1.89
CA LEU A 67 -0.12 0.30 -2.50
C LEU A 67 -0.74 -0.98 -1.94
N LEU A 68 -0.95 -1.06 -0.62
CA LEU A 68 -1.58 -2.23 -0.02
C LEU A 68 -3.02 -2.41 -0.52
N VAL A 69 -3.77 -1.31 -0.68
CA VAL A 69 -5.12 -1.38 -1.25
C VAL A 69 -5.06 -1.89 -2.70
N LEU A 70 -4.10 -1.41 -3.49
CA LEU A 70 -3.94 -1.86 -4.87
C LEU A 70 -3.65 -3.35 -4.96
N LEU A 71 -2.80 -3.88 -4.09
CA LEU A 71 -2.53 -5.32 -4.04
C LEU A 71 -3.80 -6.09 -3.73
N GLU A 72 -4.57 -5.62 -2.76
CA GLU A 72 -5.80 -6.29 -2.35
C GLU A 72 -6.85 -6.28 -3.46
N VAL A 73 -7.08 -5.15 -4.13
CA VAL A 73 -8.05 -5.05 -5.21
C VAL A 73 -7.61 -5.86 -6.43
N SER A 74 -6.32 -6.14 -6.56
CA SER A 74 -5.76 -6.91 -7.66
C SER A 74 -5.69 -8.41 -7.37
N GLY A 75 -6.14 -8.83 -6.17
CA GLY A 75 -6.10 -10.23 -5.77
C GLY A 75 -4.71 -10.74 -5.43
N ILE A 76 -3.77 -9.84 -5.19
CA ILE A 76 -2.40 -10.18 -4.80
C ILE A 76 -2.32 -10.21 -3.28
N LYS A 77 -1.99 -11.37 -2.72
CA LYS A 77 -1.85 -11.51 -1.27
C LYS A 77 -0.53 -10.95 -0.80
N ILE A 78 -0.57 -10.08 0.21
CA ILE A 78 0.65 -9.52 0.79
C ILE A 78 1.57 -10.62 1.32
N GLU A 79 1.01 -11.72 1.79
CA GLU A 79 1.78 -12.87 2.27
C GLU A 79 2.69 -13.44 1.18
N ASP A 80 2.20 -13.49 -0.05
CA ASP A 80 2.99 -13.99 -1.19
C ASP A 80 4.11 -13.02 -1.53
N VAL A 81 3.84 -11.72 -1.45
CA VAL A 81 4.87 -10.68 -1.66
C VAL A 81 5.97 -10.79 -0.60
N MET A 82 5.57 -10.99 0.66
CA MET A 82 6.52 -11.17 1.76
C MET A 82 7.36 -12.43 1.57
N GLN A 83 6.75 -13.51 1.10
CA GLN A 83 7.48 -14.75 0.83
C GLN A 83 8.52 -14.55 -0.28
N GLU A 84 8.16 -13.82 -1.33
CA GLU A 84 9.10 -13.51 -2.43
C GLU A 84 10.27 -12.67 -1.92
N LEU A 85 10.01 -11.69 -1.06
CA LEU A 85 11.06 -10.89 -0.46
C LEU A 85 11.99 -11.75 0.40
N LYS A 86 11.42 -12.68 1.16
CA LYS A 86 12.22 -13.61 1.96
C LYS A 86 13.11 -14.47 1.07
N ASN A 87 12.58 -14.95 -0.05
CA ASN A 87 13.34 -15.76 -1.00
C ASN A 87 14.53 -14.99 -1.59
N ARG A 88 14.42 -13.67 -1.70
CA ARG A 88 15.46 -12.81 -2.24
C ARG A 88 16.52 -12.41 -1.21
N GLN A 89 16.30 -12.70 0.06
CA GLN A 89 17.23 -12.27 1.13
C GLN A 89 18.65 -12.78 0.93
N ASN A 90 18.82 -14.02 0.48
CA ASN A 90 20.15 -14.58 0.26
C ASN A 90 20.93 -13.78 -0.79
N GLY A 91 20.28 -13.42 -1.90
CA GLY A 91 20.89 -12.59 -2.93
C GLY A 91 21.27 -11.21 -2.42
N ILE A 92 20.39 -10.58 -1.66
CA ILE A 92 20.63 -9.26 -1.07
C ILE A 92 21.80 -9.31 -0.09
N GLN A 93 21.89 -10.36 0.73
CA GLN A 93 22.96 -10.50 1.71
C GLN A 93 24.33 -10.74 1.07
N GLN A 94 24.35 -11.22 -0.16
CA GLN A 94 25.59 -11.50 -0.89
C GLN A 94 26.08 -10.32 -1.73
N GLU A 95 25.27 -9.28 -1.84
CA GLU A 95 25.65 -8.07 -2.56
C GLU A 95 26.77 -7.31 -1.86
#